data_c2f903565fab26b2ed0702a52a9f6508
#
_entry.id   c2f903565fab26b2ed0702a52a9f6508
#
_cell.length_a   1.000
_cell.length_b   1.000
_cell.length_c   1.000
_cell.angle_alpha   90.00
_cell.angle_beta   90.00
_cell.angle_gamma   90.00
#
_symmetry.space_group_name_H-M   'P 1'
#
loop_
_entity.id
_entity.type
_entity.pdbx_description
1 polymer ?
#
loop_
_entity_poly.entity_id
_entity_poly.type
_entity_poly.pdbx_seq_one_letter_code
_entity_poly.pdbx_strand_id
1 'polypeptide(L)'
;MYVLVSLMLMTMLVRVSYLQTIGAGDYRDASVSQRTRVSTAFAERGSILDRNGLELALPVPTRTVYADPRVVVDPVATAHAIAGVLGMSPEDELVLASKLQNKASSFLYIARQATTEVSDALIALNLAGIFSRPEQSRTLTSDGLRALVGRTDIDGLGISGLEEQFNELLAGTDGRIVREVNSKGQSIPTGDDSSQMAVPGQDLVTTIDRNIQFQVDAIVTQQISRLNARGAAAIVMDSTTGEIYAMSTIRKNTDGTYTADSGNFAAVDAYEPGSVAKVFSVSAALNEGTVETNSVFQVPGKQVFNEGTKWVHSITDAYPHGLEAMTVRKILVDSSNLGTVQIAQTIPAETLHDYLKEYGFGTKTDVDYPGESKGLLKSFNELRGTEKITTAYGYGYSASALQLIAGVNVVANNGVYVAPRLVNSVIDLNGINQPSTPSATHTVIKPEVAATMRSLMSDVVCFGTASLAKVPGMTVAGKTGTGYKRQDNGTYIKDDGSRAYFASFVGFLPAENPRFTVLVSIDEPDPASRDRFGGTAAAPVFANIAQVLINELDIRPAATDMGCPKERPAELGAAH
;
A
#
# COMPACT_ATOMS: atom_id res chain seq x y z
N MET A 1 46.17 -23.97 74.30
CA MET A 1 45.48 -24.83 73.37
C MET A 1 43.97 -24.65 73.44
N TYR A 2 43.28 -24.81 74.54
CA TYR A 2 41.81 -24.70 74.64
C TYR A 2 41.23 -23.34 74.26
N VAL A 3 41.87 -22.21 74.68
CA VAL A 3 41.43 -20.86 74.32
C VAL A 3 41.44 -20.64 72.76
N LEU A 4 42.46 -21.16 72.12
CA LEU A 4 42.60 -21.02 70.63
C LEU A 4 41.54 -21.85 69.89
N VAL A 5 41.21 -23.03 70.37
CA VAL A 5 40.14 -23.89 69.82
C VAL A 5 38.78 -23.29 70.11
N SER A 6 38.52 -22.71 71.29
CA SER A 6 37.27 -22.02 71.59
C SER A 6 37.06 -20.78 70.72
N LEU A 7 38.10 -20.00 70.45
CA LEU A 7 38.05 -18.84 69.59
C LEU A 7 37.75 -19.25 68.14
N MET A 8 38.35 -20.33 67.65
CA MET A 8 38.11 -20.90 66.35
C MET A 8 36.67 -21.40 66.19
N LEU A 9 36.13 -22.09 67.16
CA LEU A 9 34.75 -22.55 67.21
C LEU A 9 33.77 -21.36 67.23
N MET A 10 34.07 -20.31 67.99
CA MET A 10 33.25 -19.12 68.10
C MET A 10 33.22 -18.34 66.79
N THR A 11 34.37 -18.17 66.10
CA THR A 11 34.40 -17.57 64.71
C THR A 11 33.68 -18.43 63.73
N MET A 12 33.72 -19.73 63.80
CA MET A 12 32.98 -20.64 62.95
C MET A 12 31.46 -20.52 63.13
N LEU A 13 31.02 -20.46 64.43
CA LEU A 13 29.60 -20.24 64.75
C LEU A 13 29.09 -18.88 64.28
N VAL A 14 29.84 -17.81 64.46
CA VAL A 14 29.50 -16.48 63.99
C VAL A 14 29.43 -16.49 62.46
N ARG A 15 30.38 -17.14 61.80
CA ARG A 15 30.37 -17.24 60.28
C ARG A 15 29.19 -18.05 59.78
N VAL A 16 28.88 -19.18 60.41
CA VAL A 16 27.71 -20.00 60.03
C VAL A 16 26.42 -19.24 60.28
N SER A 17 26.28 -18.56 61.39
CA SER A 17 25.11 -17.71 61.71
C SER A 17 24.95 -16.58 60.66
N TYR A 18 26.05 -15.91 60.35
CA TYR A 18 26.05 -14.89 59.29
C TYR A 18 25.58 -15.45 57.92
N LEU A 19 26.12 -16.60 57.49
CA LEU A 19 25.77 -17.25 56.26
C LEU A 19 24.33 -17.75 56.18
N GLN A 20 23.76 -18.14 57.37
CA GLN A 20 22.39 -18.65 57.48
C GLN A 20 21.34 -17.55 57.68
N THR A 21 21.75 -16.34 58.12
CA THR A 21 20.81 -15.23 58.38
C THR A 21 21.04 -14.05 57.45
N ILE A 22 22.06 -13.23 57.66
CA ILE A 22 22.30 -11.98 56.98
C ILE A 22 22.75 -12.22 55.53
N GLY A 23 23.65 -13.17 55.30
CA GLY A 23 24.18 -13.50 53.98
C GLY A 23 23.34 -14.52 53.22
N ALA A 24 22.33 -15.12 53.84
CA ALA A 24 21.55 -16.20 53.21
C ALA A 24 20.83 -15.76 51.92
N GLY A 25 20.33 -14.52 51.88
CA GLY A 25 19.68 -13.94 50.71
C GLY A 25 20.63 -13.87 49.48
N ASP A 26 21.78 -13.24 49.68
CA ASP A 26 22.76 -13.03 48.58
C ASP A 26 23.28 -14.36 48.02
N TYR A 27 23.56 -15.33 48.88
CA TYR A 27 24.00 -16.66 48.43
C TYR A 27 22.89 -17.47 47.76
N ARG A 28 21.64 -17.31 48.20
CA ARG A 28 20.48 -17.93 47.56
C ARG A 28 20.27 -17.35 46.17
N ASP A 29 20.29 -16.03 46.05
CA ASP A 29 20.12 -15.34 44.78
C ASP A 29 21.26 -15.66 43.80
N ALA A 30 22.50 -15.70 44.28
CA ALA A 30 23.65 -16.14 43.49
C ALA A 30 23.51 -17.62 43.07
N SER A 31 23.02 -18.49 43.92
CA SER A 31 22.79 -19.91 43.61
C SER A 31 21.66 -20.09 42.60
N VAL A 32 20.56 -19.34 42.72
CA VAL A 32 19.45 -19.34 41.75
C VAL A 32 19.94 -18.84 40.41
N SER A 33 20.65 -17.71 40.37
CA SER A 33 21.15 -17.14 39.11
C SER A 33 22.13 -18.06 38.36
N GLN A 34 22.91 -18.85 39.06
CA GLN A 34 23.83 -19.83 38.45
C GLN A 34 23.11 -21.05 37.90
N ARG A 35 21.97 -21.45 38.47
CA ARG A 35 21.21 -22.64 38.07
C ARG A 35 20.06 -22.31 37.11
N THR A 36 19.61 -21.06 37.06
CA THR A 36 18.48 -20.67 36.24
C THR A 36 18.92 -20.25 34.86
N ARG A 37 18.27 -20.78 33.84
CA ARG A 37 18.35 -20.31 32.45
C ARG A 37 17.02 -19.68 32.05
N VAL A 38 17.13 -18.46 31.57
CA VAL A 38 15.99 -17.71 31.03
C VAL A 38 16.10 -17.71 29.52
N SER A 39 15.03 -18.10 28.87
CA SER A 39 14.91 -17.99 27.41
C SER A 39 13.56 -17.36 27.03
N THR A 40 13.53 -16.61 25.95
CA THR A 40 12.28 -16.05 25.42
C THR A 40 11.49 -17.16 24.75
N ALA A 41 10.20 -17.24 25.06
CA ALA A 41 9.22 -17.98 24.26
C ALA A 41 8.59 -16.97 23.29
N PHE A 42 9.01 -16.96 22.04
CA PHE A 42 8.49 -16.01 21.05
C PHE A 42 6.99 -16.23 20.84
N ALA A 43 6.24 -15.12 20.81
CA ALA A 43 4.83 -15.14 20.45
C ALA A 43 4.67 -15.49 18.96
N GLU A 44 3.62 -16.20 18.66
CA GLU A 44 3.22 -16.41 17.27
C GLU A 44 2.60 -15.13 16.71
N ARG A 45 3.12 -14.65 15.58
CA ARG A 45 2.60 -13.44 14.93
C ARG A 45 1.27 -13.75 14.25
N GLY A 46 0.25 -12.91 14.47
CA GLY A 46 -1.06 -13.06 13.84
C GLY A 46 -1.00 -13.03 12.31
N SER A 47 -1.91 -13.70 11.67
CA SER A 47 -2.05 -13.74 10.22
C SER A 47 -2.69 -12.47 9.67
N ILE A 48 -2.38 -12.11 8.41
CA ILE A 48 -3.14 -11.13 7.65
C ILE A 48 -3.95 -11.90 6.62
N LEU A 49 -5.27 -11.75 6.69
CA LEU A 49 -6.25 -12.48 5.91
C LEU A 49 -6.93 -11.57 4.88
N ASP A 50 -7.38 -12.14 3.79
CA ASP A 50 -8.28 -11.48 2.86
C ASP A 50 -9.70 -11.38 3.43
N ARG A 51 -10.63 -10.75 2.71
CA ARG A 51 -12.04 -10.57 3.12
C ARG A 51 -12.79 -11.90 3.30
N ASN A 52 -12.33 -12.99 2.70
CA ASN A 52 -12.92 -14.31 2.72
C ASN A 52 -12.25 -15.24 3.75
N GLY A 53 -11.27 -14.73 4.53
CA GLY A 53 -10.51 -15.48 5.52
C GLY A 53 -9.35 -16.29 4.92
N LEU A 54 -8.96 -16.01 3.66
CA LEU A 54 -7.80 -16.64 3.03
C LEU A 54 -6.52 -15.87 3.38
N GLU A 55 -5.45 -16.59 3.64
CA GLU A 55 -4.18 -15.99 4.05
C GLU A 55 -3.56 -15.12 2.94
N LEU A 56 -3.14 -13.90 3.32
CA LEU A 56 -2.30 -13.01 2.54
C LEU A 56 -0.86 -13.05 3.05
N ALA A 57 -0.70 -13.06 4.37
CA ALA A 57 0.58 -13.24 5.06
C ALA A 57 0.39 -14.09 6.31
N LEU A 58 1.31 -15.04 6.51
CA LEU A 58 1.24 -15.99 7.61
C LEU A 58 2.61 -16.24 8.23
N PRO A 59 2.66 -16.57 9.54
CA PRO A 59 3.87 -17.07 10.17
C PRO A 59 4.18 -18.49 9.67
N VAL A 60 5.44 -18.73 9.32
CA VAL A 60 5.91 -20.06 8.95
C VAL A 60 6.93 -20.53 9.98
N PRO A 61 6.76 -21.72 10.59
CA PRO A 61 7.72 -22.27 11.51
C PRO A 61 9.07 -22.46 10.83
N THR A 62 10.11 -21.90 11.45
CA THR A 62 11.49 -22.01 11.02
C THR A 62 12.39 -22.25 12.23
N ARG A 63 13.67 -22.32 12.03
CA ARG A 63 14.64 -22.52 13.13
C ARG A 63 15.82 -21.59 12.97
N THR A 64 16.31 -21.08 14.10
CA THR A 64 17.64 -20.47 14.18
C THR A 64 18.66 -21.55 14.55
N VAL A 65 19.67 -21.72 13.72
CA VAL A 65 20.86 -22.50 14.05
C VAL A 65 21.95 -21.55 14.53
N TYR A 66 22.52 -21.83 15.70
CA TYR A 66 23.54 -20.99 16.31
C TYR A 66 24.69 -21.82 16.91
N ALA A 67 25.84 -21.19 17.09
CA ALA A 67 27.00 -21.79 17.73
C ALA A 67 27.28 -21.14 19.09
N ASP A 68 27.81 -21.94 20.02
CA ASP A 68 28.61 -21.45 21.15
C ASP A 68 30.09 -21.66 20.81
N PRO A 69 30.83 -20.63 20.36
CA PRO A 69 32.22 -20.76 19.97
C PRO A 69 33.13 -21.33 21.05
N ARG A 70 32.78 -21.20 22.34
CA ARG A 70 33.57 -21.72 23.45
C ARG A 70 33.61 -23.26 23.47
N VAL A 71 32.56 -23.90 22.93
CA VAL A 71 32.37 -25.36 22.94
C VAL A 71 32.85 -25.98 21.61
N VAL A 72 32.97 -25.20 20.55
CA VAL A 72 33.44 -25.66 19.23
C VAL A 72 34.89 -26.14 19.36
N VAL A 73 35.16 -27.41 19.02
CA VAL A 73 36.49 -28.02 19.14
C VAL A 73 37.43 -27.61 18.02
N ASP A 74 36.99 -27.80 16.77
CA ASP A 74 37.71 -27.42 15.56
C ASP A 74 36.88 -26.41 14.74
N PRO A 75 37.18 -25.11 14.83
CA PRO A 75 36.46 -24.07 14.11
C PRO A 75 36.54 -24.19 12.58
N VAL A 76 37.67 -24.65 12.03
CA VAL A 76 37.86 -24.73 10.59
C VAL A 76 37.06 -25.91 10.02
N ALA A 77 37.21 -27.09 10.61
CA ALA A 77 36.45 -28.26 10.18
C ALA A 77 34.94 -28.08 10.39
N THR A 78 34.55 -27.41 11.49
CA THR A 78 33.13 -27.04 11.76
C THR A 78 32.58 -26.10 10.71
N ALA A 79 33.32 -25.04 10.35
CA ALA A 79 32.90 -24.09 9.32
C ALA A 79 32.77 -24.78 7.95
N HIS A 80 33.74 -25.65 7.59
CA HIS A 80 33.72 -26.42 6.33
C HIS A 80 32.49 -27.32 6.22
N ALA A 81 32.18 -28.07 7.29
CA ALA A 81 30.99 -28.93 7.34
C ALA A 81 29.68 -28.15 7.21
N ILE A 82 29.57 -26.99 7.88
CA ILE A 82 28.41 -26.09 7.81
C ILE A 82 28.30 -25.48 6.40
N ALA A 83 29.41 -25.02 5.83
CA ALA A 83 29.46 -24.44 4.50
C ALA A 83 28.96 -25.40 3.42
N GLY A 84 29.26 -26.70 3.56
CA GLY A 84 28.75 -27.74 2.66
C GLY A 84 27.24 -27.88 2.68
N VAL A 85 26.58 -27.72 3.84
CA VAL A 85 25.10 -27.78 3.95
C VAL A 85 24.44 -26.49 3.46
N LEU A 86 25.02 -25.33 3.79
CA LEU A 86 24.46 -24.01 3.45
C LEU A 86 24.82 -23.53 2.05
N GLY A 87 25.71 -24.24 1.32
CA GLY A 87 26.19 -23.79 0.02
C GLY A 87 26.98 -22.48 0.08
N MET A 88 27.75 -22.26 1.17
CA MET A 88 28.49 -21.00 1.37
C MET A 88 29.64 -20.85 0.39
N SER A 89 29.99 -19.60 0.07
CA SER A 89 31.22 -19.32 -0.69
C SER A 89 32.47 -19.62 0.15
N PRO A 90 33.65 -19.90 -0.49
CA PRO A 90 34.88 -20.08 0.25
C PRO A 90 35.28 -18.90 1.13
N GLU A 91 34.89 -17.69 0.75
CA GLU A 91 35.14 -16.47 1.51
C GLU A 91 34.25 -16.43 2.77
N ASP A 92 32.95 -16.74 2.65
CA ASP A 92 32.03 -16.82 3.78
C ASP A 92 32.40 -17.94 4.77
N GLU A 93 32.89 -19.09 4.26
CA GLU A 93 33.41 -20.17 5.08
C GLU A 93 34.61 -19.73 5.94
N LEU A 94 35.56 -18.98 5.37
CA LEU A 94 36.69 -18.43 6.11
C LEU A 94 36.22 -17.40 7.20
N VAL A 95 35.25 -16.55 6.86
CA VAL A 95 34.67 -15.62 7.82
C VAL A 95 33.99 -16.37 8.95
N LEU A 96 33.24 -17.43 8.67
CA LEU A 96 32.60 -18.27 9.68
C LEU A 96 33.65 -18.94 10.58
N ALA A 97 34.69 -19.54 9.99
CA ALA A 97 35.79 -20.16 10.75
C ALA A 97 36.43 -19.17 11.73
N SER A 98 36.73 -17.95 11.26
CA SER A 98 37.29 -16.88 12.11
C SER A 98 36.36 -16.50 13.27
N LYS A 99 35.05 -16.39 13.02
CA LYS A 99 34.07 -16.09 14.07
C LYS A 99 33.96 -17.22 15.11
N LEU A 100 34.04 -18.49 14.68
CA LEU A 100 34.02 -19.66 15.54
C LEU A 100 35.28 -19.79 16.41
N GLN A 101 36.41 -19.20 16.01
CA GLN A 101 37.63 -19.13 16.82
C GLN A 101 37.51 -18.19 18.00
N ASN A 102 36.58 -17.23 18.00
CA ASN A 102 36.43 -16.23 19.05
C ASN A 102 35.79 -16.83 20.30
N LYS A 103 36.62 -17.37 21.19
CA LYS A 103 36.18 -17.99 22.48
C LYS A 103 35.64 -16.99 23.50
N ALA A 104 35.75 -15.69 23.27
CA ALA A 104 35.12 -14.66 24.12
C ALA A 104 33.61 -14.57 23.90
N SER A 105 33.11 -14.99 22.70
CA SER A 105 31.69 -15.05 22.41
C SER A 105 31.08 -16.37 22.87
N SER A 106 29.90 -16.30 23.49
CA SER A 106 29.07 -17.47 23.83
C SER A 106 27.95 -17.76 22.85
N PHE A 107 27.81 -16.91 21.83
CA PHE A 107 26.73 -17.01 20.85
C PHE A 107 27.16 -16.45 19.49
N LEU A 108 26.85 -17.21 18.43
CA LEU A 108 27.07 -16.83 17.05
C LEU A 108 25.93 -17.39 16.18
N TYR A 109 25.19 -16.54 15.49
CA TYR A 109 24.25 -17.01 14.47
C TYR A 109 24.96 -17.73 13.34
N ILE A 110 24.51 -18.94 13.00
CA ILE A 110 24.92 -19.70 11.81
C ILE A 110 23.90 -19.48 10.68
N ALA A 111 22.64 -19.75 10.96
CA ALA A 111 21.54 -19.51 10.02
C ALA A 111 20.30 -19.07 10.80
N ARG A 112 19.69 -17.97 10.39
CA ARG A 112 18.41 -17.51 10.90
C ARG A 112 17.30 -17.88 9.93
N GLN A 113 16.10 -18.13 10.46
CA GLN A 113 14.92 -18.51 9.67
C GLN A 113 15.18 -19.66 8.69
N ALA A 114 16.06 -20.60 9.10
CA ALA A 114 16.34 -21.80 8.31
C ALA A 114 15.11 -22.70 8.27
N THR A 115 14.87 -23.34 7.14
CA THR A 115 13.81 -24.36 7.05
C THR A 115 14.14 -25.53 7.99
N THR A 116 13.13 -26.32 8.33
CA THR A 116 13.33 -27.48 9.21
C THR A 116 14.34 -28.44 8.62
N GLU A 117 14.30 -28.67 7.28
CA GLU A 117 15.21 -29.55 6.57
C GLU A 117 16.67 -29.10 6.67
N VAL A 118 16.94 -27.80 6.49
CA VAL A 118 18.30 -27.22 6.61
C VAL A 118 18.78 -27.30 8.05
N SER A 119 17.91 -26.96 9.02
CA SER A 119 18.26 -27.06 10.43
C SER A 119 18.57 -28.50 10.85
N ASP A 120 17.75 -29.45 10.45
CA ASP A 120 17.94 -30.86 10.77
C ASP A 120 19.21 -31.42 10.12
N ALA A 121 19.52 -31.01 8.87
CA ALA A 121 20.77 -31.36 8.21
C ALA A 121 22.01 -30.84 8.97
N LEU A 122 21.97 -29.59 9.45
CA LEU A 122 23.05 -29.02 10.25
C LEU A 122 23.22 -29.72 11.61
N ILE A 123 22.11 -30.05 12.29
CA ILE A 123 22.15 -30.75 13.60
C ILE A 123 22.60 -32.21 13.42
N ALA A 124 22.23 -32.86 12.30
CA ALA A 124 22.65 -34.23 11.99
C ALA A 124 24.18 -34.36 11.81
N LEU A 125 24.91 -33.27 11.54
CA LEU A 125 26.37 -33.26 11.53
C LEU A 125 26.96 -33.53 12.92
N ASN A 126 26.17 -33.45 13.98
CA ASN A 126 26.55 -33.71 15.37
C ASN A 126 27.81 -32.94 15.82
N LEU A 127 27.93 -31.68 15.37
CA LEU A 127 29.08 -30.82 15.67
C LEU A 127 28.98 -30.24 17.08
N ALA A 128 30.07 -30.36 17.85
CA ALA A 128 30.14 -29.80 19.20
C ALA A 128 29.96 -28.28 19.15
N GLY A 129 29.04 -27.76 19.98
CA GLY A 129 28.77 -26.33 20.09
C GLY A 129 27.79 -25.76 19.05
N ILE A 130 27.16 -26.61 18.24
CA ILE A 130 26.08 -26.20 17.32
C ILE A 130 24.72 -26.60 17.89
N PHE A 131 23.81 -25.66 17.90
CA PHE A 131 22.46 -25.78 18.49
C PHE A 131 21.39 -25.21 17.57
N SER A 132 20.14 -25.63 17.80
CA SER A 132 18.97 -25.11 17.08
C SER A 132 17.89 -24.70 18.08
N ARG A 133 17.17 -23.63 17.76
CA ARG A 133 15.98 -23.18 18.50
C ARG A 133 14.85 -22.86 17.53
N PRO A 134 13.58 -22.97 17.95
CA PRO A 134 12.45 -22.51 17.14
C PRO A 134 12.58 -21.01 16.82
N GLU A 135 12.21 -20.65 15.62
CA GLU A 135 12.06 -19.28 15.11
C GLU A 135 10.87 -19.25 14.16
N GLN A 136 10.40 -18.09 13.79
CA GLN A 136 9.35 -17.92 12.78
C GLN A 136 9.87 -17.03 11.67
N SER A 137 9.46 -17.31 10.44
CA SER A 137 9.58 -16.39 9.30
C SER A 137 8.21 -15.89 8.91
N ARG A 138 8.18 -14.81 8.14
CA ARG A 138 6.95 -14.23 7.59
C ARG A 138 6.90 -14.48 6.09
N THR A 139 5.82 -15.08 5.60
CA THR A 139 5.66 -15.41 4.19
C THR A 139 4.41 -14.76 3.63
N LEU A 140 4.53 -14.17 2.44
CA LEU A 140 3.42 -13.69 1.64
C LEU A 140 2.96 -14.79 0.68
N THR A 141 1.65 -14.91 0.47
CA THR A 141 1.09 -15.90 -0.47
C THR A 141 1.26 -15.50 -1.94
N SER A 142 1.57 -14.23 -2.20
CA SER A 142 1.88 -13.69 -3.52
C SER A 142 2.83 -12.50 -3.41
N ASP A 143 3.77 -12.38 -4.35
CA ASP A 143 4.66 -11.21 -4.42
C ASP A 143 3.91 -9.90 -4.70
N GLY A 144 2.76 -9.94 -5.38
CA GLY A 144 1.89 -8.80 -5.62
C GLY A 144 1.41 -8.10 -4.34
N LEU A 145 1.32 -8.84 -3.25
CA LEU A 145 0.90 -8.31 -1.94
C LEU A 145 2.00 -7.51 -1.22
N ARG A 146 3.25 -7.58 -1.67
CA ARG A 146 4.40 -6.96 -0.99
C ARG A 146 4.21 -5.46 -0.76
N ALA A 147 3.67 -4.76 -1.74
CA ALA A 147 3.43 -3.32 -1.64
C ALA A 147 2.38 -2.97 -0.59
N LEU A 148 1.34 -3.79 -0.46
CA LEU A 148 0.21 -3.54 0.43
C LEU A 148 0.47 -4.07 1.84
N VAL A 149 0.75 -5.36 1.95
CA VAL A 149 0.98 -6.03 3.23
C VAL A 149 2.28 -5.54 3.87
N GLY A 150 3.30 -5.28 3.06
CA GLY A 150 4.60 -4.88 3.55
C GLY A 150 5.46 -6.08 3.96
N ARG A 151 6.34 -5.86 4.93
CA ARG A 151 7.29 -6.86 5.40
C ARG A 151 7.65 -6.65 6.86
N THR A 152 8.14 -7.70 7.48
CA THR A 152 8.82 -7.65 8.78
C THR A 152 10.33 -7.65 8.58
N ASP A 153 11.06 -7.19 9.58
CA ASP A 153 12.48 -7.47 9.69
C ASP A 153 12.73 -8.91 10.14
N ILE A 154 14.01 -9.27 10.29
CA ILE A 154 14.39 -10.62 10.70
C ILE A 154 13.99 -10.96 12.15
N ASP A 155 13.71 -9.97 12.97
CA ASP A 155 13.28 -10.15 14.38
C ASP A 155 11.75 -10.15 14.50
N GLY A 156 11.03 -10.06 13.37
CA GLY A 156 9.57 -10.12 13.31
C GLY A 156 8.88 -8.77 13.52
N LEU A 157 9.62 -7.65 13.59
CA LEU A 157 9.04 -6.31 13.68
C LEU A 157 8.52 -5.86 12.31
N GLY A 158 7.29 -5.40 12.24
CA GLY A 158 6.73 -4.80 11.02
C GLY A 158 7.45 -3.49 10.66
N ILE A 159 7.94 -3.39 9.42
CA ILE A 159 8.77 -2.25 8.96
C ILE A 159 8.21 -1.57 7.70
N SER A 160 7.11 -2.04 7.16
CA SER A 160 6.37 -1.39 6.08
C SER A 160 4.96 -1.95 5.95
N GLY A 161 4.05 -1.20 5.29
CA GLY A 161 2.71 -1.63 4.94
C GLY A 161 1.82 -1.95 6.15
N LEU A 162 0.87 -2.88 5.97
CA LEU A 162 -0.02 -3.32 7.04
C LEU A 162 0.74 -4.00 8.18
N GLU A 163 1.87 -4.64 7.90
CA GLU A 163 2.75 -5.21 8.93
C GLU A 163 3.30 -4.17 9.91
N GLU A 164 3.65 -2.97 9.41
CA GLU A 164 4.08 -1.83 10.23
C GLU A 164 2.90 -1.20 10.96
N GLN A 165 1.83 -0.90 10.23
CA GLN A 165 0.66 -0.20 10.76
C GLN A 165 0.00 -0.94 11.92
N PHE A 166 -0.11 -2.26 11.80
CA PHE A 166 -0.76 -3.13 12.78
C PHE A 166 0.23 -3.97 13.57
N ASN A 167 1.50 -3.52 13.68
CA ASN A 167 2.54 -4.31 14.33
C ASN A 167 2.20 -4.69 15.77
N GLU A 168 1.66 -3.76 16.58
CA GLU A 168 1.30 -4.02 17.97
C GLU A 168 0.22 -5.10 18.11
N LEU A 169 -0.74 -5.12 17.17
CA LEU A 169 -1.82 -6.11 17.13
C LEU A 169 -1.30 -7.49 16.70
N LEU A 170 -0.45 -7.50 15.67
CA LEU A 170 0.04 -8.73 15.04
C LEU A 170 1.16 -9.41 15.84
N ALA A 171 2.02 -8.66 16.52
CA ALA A 171 3.24 -9.20 17.14
C ALA A 171 2.98 -10.12 18.33
N GLY A 172 1.86 -9.95 19.04
CA GLY A 172 1.60 -10.64 20.29
C GLY A 172 2.52 -10.19 21.43
N THR A 173 2.62 -11.01 22.46
CA THR A 173 3.49 -10.73 23.63
C THR A 173 4.33 -11.95 23.93
N ASP A 174 5.64 -11.78 23.86
CA ASP A 174 6.58 -12.85 24.16
C ASP A 174 6.45 -13.35 25.58
N GLY A 175 6.57 -14.66 25.75
CA GLY A 175 6.65 -15.34 27.01
C GLY A 175 8.10 -15.44 27.51
N ARG A 176 8.21 -15.94 28.72
CA ARG A 176 9.51 -16.18 29.40
C ARG A 176 9.55 -17.60 29.91
N ILE A 177 10.51 -18.38 29.45
CA ILE A 177 10.77 -19.71 29.94
C ILE A 177 11.92 -19.64 30.95
N VAL A 178 11.62 -19.99 32.20
CA VAL A 178 12.59 -20.00 33.29
C VAL A 178 12.77 -21.46 33.75
N ARG A 179 13.96 -22.03 33.55
CA ARG A 179 14.25 -23.43 33.91
C ARG A 179 15.49 -23.52 34.75
N GLU A 180 15.44 -24.36 35.79
CA GLU A 180 16.65 -24.77 36.49
C GLU A 180 17.43 -25.79 35.67
N VAL A 181 18.75 -25.61 35.62
CA VAL A 181 19.68 -26.50 34.92
C VAL A 181 20.79 -26.97 35.85
N ASN A 182 21.28 -28.20 35.60
CA ASN A 182 22.46 -28.73 36.28
C ASN A 182 23.76 -28.09 35.73
N SER A 183 24.88 -28.45 36.29
CA SER A 183 26.21 -27.96 35.89
C SER A 183 26.57 -28.29 34.41
N LYS A 184 25.86 -29.21 33.77
CA LYS A 184 26.00 -29.57 32.37
C LYS A 184 24.99 -28.87 31.45
N GLY A 185 24.16 -27.97 32.02
CA GLY A 185 23.12 -27.25 31.24
C GLY A 185 21.84 -28.05 30.96
N GLN A 186 21.68 -29.23 31.53
CA GLN A 186 20.49 -30.07 31.37
C GLN A 186 19.39 -29.62 32.35
N SER A 187 18.13 -29.51 31.85
CA SER A 187 16.99 -29.15 32.69
C SER A 187 16.76 -30.12 33.82
N ILE A 188 16.47 -29.60 34.99
CA ILE A 188 16.10 -30.36 36.19
C ILE A 188 14.56 -30.48 36.22
N PRO A 189 13.98 -31.68 36.04
CA PRO A 189 12.52 -31.83 35.90
C PRO A 189 11.71 -31.41 37.13
N THR A 190 12.34 -31.41 38.33
CA THR A 190 11.71 -31.04 39.60
C THR A 190 12.13 -29.65 40.09
N GLY A 191 12.82 -28.87 39.23
CA GLY A 191 13.23 -27.50 39.52
C GLY A 191 12.05 -26.53 39.46
N ASP A 192 12.26 -25.32 40.03
CA ASP A 192 11.29 -24.22 39.91
C ASP A 192 11.10 -23.84 38.45
N ASP A 193 9.86 -23.94 37.97
CA ASP A 193 9.41 -23.45 36.65
C ASP A 193 8.48 -22.25 36.86
N SER A 194 9.02 -21.05 36.69
CA SER A 194 8.27 -19.80 36.73
C SER A 194 8.05 -19.25 35.33
N SER A 195 7.85 -20.14 34.35
CA SER A 195 7.63 -19.79 32.96
C SER A 195 6.31 -19.05 32.77
N GLN A 196 6.35 -18.03 31.95
CA GLN A 196 5.18 -17.30 31.47
C GLN A 196 4.96 -17.64 29.99
N MET A 197 3.76 -18.11 29.65
CA MET A 197 3.42 -18.46 28.27
C MET A 197 3.40 -17.21 27.38
N ALA A 198 3.84 -17.35 26.14
CA ALA A 198 3.64 -16.33 25.12
C ALA A 198 2.14 -16.17 24.80
N VAL A 199 1.73 -14.95 24.50
CA VAL A 199 0.39 -14.64 24.01
C VAL A 199 0.50 -14.34 22.51
N PRO A 200 -0.14 -15.13 21.64
CA PRO A 200 -0.06 -14.92 20.19
C PRO A 200 -0.64 -13.56 19.79
N GLY A 201 -0.27 -13.07 18.62
CA GLY A 201 -0.90 -11.91 18.00
C GLY A 201 -2.32 -12.21 17.54
N GLN A 202 -3.08 -11.16 17.28
CA GLN A 202 -4.42 -11.24 16.73
C GLN A 202 -4.34 -11.24 15.21
N ASP A 203 -5.34 -11.84 14.54
CA ASP A 203 -5.38 -11.86 13.07
C ASP A 203 -6.08 -10.62 12.52
N LEU A 204 -5.55 -10.08 11.43
CA LEU A 204 -6.09 -8.94 10.72
C LEU A 204 -6.85 -9.41 9.48
N VAL A 205 -8.16 -9.14 9.40
CA VAL A 205 -8.97 -9.40 8.19
C VAL A 205 -9.04 -8.12 7.37
N THR A 206 -8.51 -8.16 6.17
CA THR A 206 -8.52 -7.02 5.24
C THR A 206 -9.80 -6.99 4.39
N THR A 207 -10.01 -5.90 3.66
CA THR A 207 -11.07 -5.78 2.64
C THR A 207 -10.64 -6.33 1.28
N ILE A 208 -9.37 -6.71 1.12
CA ILE A 208 -8.80 -7.23 -0.12
C ILE A 208 -9.45 -8.58 -0.47
N ASP A 209 -9.72 -8.78 -1.74
CA ASP A 209 -10.02 -10.10 -2.30
C ASP A 209 -8.77 -10.63 -3.01
N ARG A 210 -8.21 -11.73 -2.51
CA ARG A 210 -6.95 -12.28 -3.00
C ARG A 210 -7.01 -12.66 -4.48
N ASN A 211 -8.14 -13.16 -4.95
CA ASN A 211 -8.27 -13.59 -6.34
C ASN A 211 -8.36 -12.38 -7.28
N ILE A 212 -9.12 -11.36 -6.90
CA ILE A 212 -9.23 -10.11 -7.66
C ILE A 212 -7.86 -9.41 -7.67
N GLN A 213 -7.16 -9.32 -6.53
CA GLN A 213 -5.82 -8.73 -6.44
C GLN A 213 -4.85 -9.40 -7.41
N PHE A 214 -4.80 -10.74 -7.41
CA PHE A 214 -3.91 -11.49 -8.30
C PHE A 214 -4.19 -11.23 -9.79
N GLN A 215 -5.46 -11.18 -10.18
CA GLN A 215 -5.84 -10.91 -11.57
C GLN A 215 -5.53 -9.45 -11.96
N VAL A 216 -5.77 -8.50 -11.05
CA VAL A 216 -5.43 -7.08 -11.27
C VAL A 216 -3.92 -6.90 -11.44
N ASP A 217 -3.10 -7.55 -10.60
CA ASP A 217 -1.64 -7.51 -10.72
C ASP A 217 -1.16 -8.02 -12.08
N ALA A 218 -1.73 -9.13 -12.54
CA ALA A 218 -1.40 -9.72 -13.84
C ALA A 218 -1.77 -8.78 -15.02
N ILE A 219 -2.97 -8.20 -15.00
CA ILE A 219 -3.45 -7.26 -16.02
C ILE A 219 -2.57 -6.01 -16.06
N VAL A 220 -2.25 -5.43 -14.89
CA VAL A 220 -1.39 -4.24 -14.78
C VAL A 220 0.00 -4.56 -15.31
N THR A 221 0.61 -5.67 -14.86
CA THR A 221 1.95 -6.09 -15.29
C THR A 221 2.03 -6.29 -16.80
N GLN A 222 1.06 -6.95 -17.40
CA GLN A 222 0.99 -7.15 -18.85
C GLN A 222 0.98 -5.81 -19.59
N GLN A 223 0.16 -4.86 -19.15
CA GLN A 223 0.03 -3.57 -19.84
C GLN A 223 1.28 -2.71 -19.72
N ILE A 224 1.87 -2.59 -18.52
CA ILE A 224 3.06 -1.76 -18.34
C ILE A 224 4.30 -2.35 -19.03
N SER A 225 4.37 -3.69 -19.13
CA SER A 225 5.39 -4.36 -19.93
C SER A 225 5.24 -4.01 -21.42
N ARG A 226 4.01 -4.06 -21.96
CA ARG A 226 3.70 -3.66 -23.34
C ARG A 226 4.06 -2.20 -23.64
N LEU A 227 3.83 -1.32 -22.68
CA LEU A 227 4.09 0.11 -22.81
C LEU A 227 5.51 0.51 -22.41
N ASN A 228 6.35 -0.43 -22.00
CA ASN A 228 7.67 -0.18 -21.42
C ASN A 228 7.62 0.94 -20.35
N ALA A 229 6.53 0.97 -19.57
CA ALA A 229 6.28 2.01 -18.58
C ALA A 229 7.19 1.84 -17.34
N ARG A 230 7.40 2.90 -16.59
CA ARG A 230 8.13 2.87 -15.31
C ARG A 230 7.38 2.11 -14.23
N GLY A 231 6.03 2.17 -14.25
CA GLY A 231 5.18 1.46 -13.31
C GLY A 231 3.70 1.78 -13.52
N ALA A 232 2.86 1.19 -12.69
CA ALA A 232 1.44 1.55 -12.61
C ALA A 232 0.84 1.22 -11.26
N ALA A 233 -0.21 1.97 -10.90
CA ALA A 233 -1.13 1.67 -9.82
C ALA A 233 -2.52 1.34 -10.39
N ALA A 234 -3.20 0.36 -9.78
CA ALA A 234 -4.62 0.13 -9.99
C ALA A 234 -5.31 -0.11 -8.65
N ILE A 235 -6.46 0.53 -8.44
CA ILE A 235 -7.26 0.39 -7.22
C ILE A 235 -8.69 0.02 -7.63
N VAL A 236 -9.24 -0.98 -6.94
CA VAL A 236 -10.64 -1.40 -7.05
C VAL A 236 -11.31 -1.14 -5.72
N MET A 237 -12.32 -0.28 -5.69
CA MET A 237 -13.01 0.15 -4.48
C MET A 237 -14.52 -0.02 -4.63
N ASP A 238 -15.17 -0.60 -3.63
CA ASP A 238 -16.64 -0.61 -3.52
C ASP A 238 -17.15 0.82 -3.37
N SER A 239 -18.07 1.20 -4.26
CA SER A 239 -18.52 2.59 -4.36
C SER A 239 -19.31 3.06 -3.14
N THR A 240 -19.93 2.14 -2.39
CA THR A 240 -20.81 2.47 -1.25
C THR A 240 -20.09 2.39 0.07
N THR A 241 -19.22 1.38 0.26
CA THR A 241 -18.59 1.10 1.55
C THR A 241 -17.18 1.66 1.67
N GLY A 242 -16.53 2.03 0.56
CA GLY A 242 -15.13 2.45 0.52
C GLY A 242 -14.14 1.28 0.66
N GLU A 243 -14.61 0.04 0.73
CA GLU A 243 -13.75 -1.14 0.84
C GLU A 243 -12.88 -1.31 -0.41
N ILE A 244 -11.58 -1.45 -0.21
CA ILE A 244 -10.64 -1.71 -1.29
C ILE A 244 -10.54 -3.22 -1.49
N TYR A 245 -10.96 -3.69 -2.68
CA TYR A 245 -10.91 -5.09 -3.08
C TYR A 245 -9.56 -5.49 -3.68
N ALA A 246 -8.89 -4.54 -4.33
CA ALA A 246 -7.53 -4.71 -4.83
C ALA A 246 -6.80 -3.36 -4.86
N MET A 247 -5.50 -3.39 -4.54
CA MET A 247 -4.58 -2.26 -4.67
C MET A 247 -3.26 -2.77 -5.20
N SER A 248 -3.10 -2.69 -6.52
CA SER A 248 -1.92 -3.13 -7.24
C SER A 248 -0.96 -1.97 -7.45
N THR A 249 0.32 -2.18 -7.18
CA THR A 249 1.40 -1.25 -7.52
C THR A 249 2.59 -2.02 -8.05
N ILE A 250 2.88 -1.86 -9.33
CA ILE A 250 3.95 -2.57 -10.04
C ILE A 250 4.97 -1.57 -10.55
N ARG A 251 6.24 -1.87 -10.35
CA ARG A 251 7.38 -1.06 -10.83
C ARG A 251 8.31 -1.87 -11.73
N LYS A 252 8.94 -1.17 -12.64
CA LYS A 252 10.03 -1.70 -13.46
C LYS A 252 11.35 -1.67 -12.66
N ASN A 253 12.00 -2.81 -12.56
CA ASN A 253 13.31 -2.95 -11.92
C ASN A 253 14.44 -2.49 -12.85
N THR A 254 15.63 -2.35 -12.29
CA THR A 254 16.85 -1.98 -13.05
C THR A 254 17.26 -3.03 -14.08
N ASP A 255 16.90 -4.29 -13.87
CA ASP A 255 17.13 -5.41 -14.81
C ASP A 255 16.06 -5.51 -15.91
N GLY A 256 15.06 -4.63 -15.88
CA GLY A 256 13.96 -4.58 -16.84
C GLY A 256 12.76 -5.46 -16.49
N THR A 257 12.82 -6.26 -15.44
CA THR A 257 11.67 -7.02 -14.93
C THR A 257 10.65 -6.11 -14.23
N TYR A 258 9.44 -6.63 -14.03
CA TYR A 258 8.36 -5.91 -13.33
C TYR A 258 7.96 -6.69 -12.10
N THR A 259 7.97 -6.03 -10.95
CA THR A 259 7.56 -6.62 -9.67
C THR A 259 6.67 -5.67 -8.88
N ALA A 260 5.99 -6.20 -7.87
CA ALA A 260 5.30 -5.35 -6.91
C ALA A 260 6.29 -4.39 -6.25
N ASP A 261 5.89 -3.12 -6.18
CA ASP A 261 6.68 -2.08 -5.52
C ASP A 261 6.80 -2.36 -4.02
N SER A 262 7.93 -2.03 -3.43
CA SER A 262 8.12 -2.15 -1.98
C SER A 262 7.47 -1.01 -1.19
N GLY A 263 7.03 0.06 -1.85
CA GLY A 263 6.62 1.31 -1.24
C GLY A 263 5.16 1.72 -1.47
N ASN A 264 4.30 0.92 -2.11
CA ASN A 264 2.89 1.24 -2.39
C ASN A 264 2.65 2.67 -2.87
N PHE A 265 3.19 3.03 -4.03
CA PHE A 265 3.07 4.39 -4.54
C PHE A 265 1.63 4.85 -4.84
N ALA A 266 0.64 3.95 -4.87
CA ALA A 266 -0.77 4.32 -4.93
C ALA A 266 -1.21 5.15 -3.71
N ALA A 267 -0.62 4.88 -2.56
CA ALA A 267 -0.89 5.59 -1.31
C ALA A 267 0.09 6.75 -1.07
N VAL A 268 1.39 6.55 -1.39
CA VAL A 268 2.45 7.47 -0.93
C VAL A 268 2.84 8.53 -1.97
N ASP A 269 2.70 8.26 -3.27
CA ASP A 269 3.03 9.23 -4.32
C ASP A 269 1.82 10.11 -4.64
N ALA A 270 2.09 11.41 -4.83
CA ALA A 270 1.08 12.35 -5.31
C ALA A 270 1.51 12.97 -6.65
N TYR A 271 0.56 13.08 -7.55
CA TYR A 271 0.76 13.63 -8.89
C TYR A 271 -0.38 14.57 -9.29
N GLU A 272 -0.14 15.43 -10.26
CA GLU A 272 -1.18 16.32 -10.79
C GLU A 272 -2.23 15.50 -11.55
N PRO A 273 -3.54 15.58 -11.19
CA PRO A 273 -4.58 14.70 -11.75
C PRO A 273 -4.87 14.93 -13.24
N GLY A 274 -4.42 16.07 -13.78
CA GLY A 274 -4.74 16.45 -15.15
C GLY A 274 -6.25 16.44 -15.39
N SER A 275 -6.69 15.99 -16.56
CA SER A 275 -8.10 16.06 -16.97
C SER A 275 -9.09 15.27 -16.11
N VAL A 276 -8.66 14.45 -15.16
CA VAL A 276 -9.58 13.86 -14.14
C VAL A 276 -10.21 14.97 -13.30
N ALA A 277 -9.47 16.04 -13.02
CA ALA A 277 -9.95 17.19 -12.26
C ALA A 277 -11.20 17.87 -12.84
N LYS A 278 -11.44 17.71 -14.13
CA LYS A 278 -12.64 18.28 -14.79
C LYS A 278 -13.95 17.72 -14.24
N VAL A 279 -13.92 16.51 -13.70
CA VAL A 279 -15.06 15.93 -12.97
C VAL A 279 -15.45 16.83 -11.80
N PHE A 280 -14.48 17.31 -11.03
CA PHE A 280 -14.70 18.14 -9.85
C PHE A 280 -15.17 19.55 -10.20
N SER A 281 -14.56 20.15 -11.23
CA SER A 281 -14.92 21.50 -11.67
C SER A 281 -16.31 21.57 -12.29
N VAL A 282 -16.65 20.59 -13.13
CA VAL A 282 -17.97 20.54 -13.78
C VAL A 282 -19.07 20.23 -12.76
N SER A 283 -18.83 19.27 -11.87
CA SER A 283 -19.80 18.92 -10.81
C SER A 283 -20.02 20.08 -9.84
N ALA A 284 -18.99 20.84 -9.48
CA ALA A 284 -19.12 22.03 -8.63
C ALA A 284 -20.04 23.09 -9.29
N ALA A 285 -19.79 23.43 -10.57
CA ALA A 285 -20.59 24.40 -11.29
C ALA A 285 -22.07 23.96 -11.47
N LEU A 286 -22.29 22.66 -11.73
CA LEU A 286 -23.63 22.07 -11.78
C LEU A 286 -24.31 22.12 -10.40
N ASN A 287 -23.57 21.87 -9.33
CA ASN A 287 -24.10 21.86 -7.96
C ASN A 287 -24.49 23.25 -7.47
N GLU A 288 -23.73 24.27 -7.87
CA GLU A 288 -24.07 25.70 -7.66
C GLU A 288 -25.19 26.19 -8.59
N GLY A 289 -25.58 25.40 -9.60
CA GLY A 289 -26.65 25.75 -10.54
C GLY A 289 -26.27 26.90 -11.50
N THR A 290 -24.98 27.17 -11.67
CA THR A 290 -24.50 28.23 -12.58
C THR A 290 -24.45 27.77 -14.02
N VAL A 291 -24.47 26.45 -14.25
CA VAL A 291 -24.53 25.83 -15.57
C VAL A 291 -25.49 24.64 -15.59
N GLU A 292 -26.00 24.31 -16.75
CA GLU A 292 -26.73 23.08 -17.07
C GLU A 292 -25.97 22.29 -18.14
N THR A 293 -26.33 21.02 -18.39
CA THR A 293 -25.64 20.15 -19.35
C THR A 293 -25.65 20.70 -20.77
N ASN A 294 -26.68 21.48 -21.14
CA ASN A 294 -26.89 22.12 -22.43
C ASN A 294 -26.42 23.59 -22.47
N SER A 295 -25.90 24.15 -21.38
CA SER A 295 -25.27 25.48 -21.38
C SER A 295 -24.15 25.53 -22.41
N VAL A 296 -24.17 26.56 -23.29
CA VAL A 296 -23.24 26.66 -24.43
C VAL A 296 -22.16 27.70 -24.13
N PHE A 297 -20.92 27.34 -24.38
CA PHE A 297 -19.75 28.20 -24.30
C PHE A 297 -19.09 28.37 -25.64
N GLN A 298 -18.54 29.58 -25.92
CA GLN A 298 -17.71 29.84 -27.10
C GLN A 298 -16.26 29.53 -26.76
N VAL A 299 -15.79 28.35 -27.12
CA VAL A 299 -14.50 27.82 -26.70
C VAL A 299 -13.46 28.01 -27.82
N PRO A 300 -12.41 28.83 -27.60
CA PRO A 300 -11.31 28.94 -28.56
C PRO A 300 -10.35 27.74 -28.41
N GLY A 301 -9.68 27.31 -29.45
CA GLY A 301 -8.69 26.24 -29.41
C GLY A 301 -7.40 26.62 -28.65
N LYS A 302 -7.18 27.92 -28.44
CA LYS A 302 -6.04 28.48 -27.68
C LYS A 302 -6.42 29.84 -27.08
N GLN A 303 -5.99 30.07 -25.84
CA GLN A 303 -6.15 31.35 -25.15
C GLN A 303 -4.93 31.66 -24.27
N VAL A 304 -4.54 32.93 -24.25
CA VAL A 304 -3.48 33.45 -23.37
C VAL A 304 -4.12 34.11 -22.15
N PHE A 305 -3.64 33.79 -20.99
CA PHE A 305 -4.08 34.35 -19.70
C PHE A 305 -2.96 35.17 -19.08
N ASN A 306 -3.31 36.15 -18.25
CA ASN A 306 -2.39 37.04 -17.53
C ASN A 306 -1.37 37.72 -18.48
N GLU A 307 -1.81 38.10 -19.66
CA GLU A 307 -0.98 38.76 -20.68
C GLU A 307 -0.36 40.03 -20.11
N GLY A 308 0.90 40.32 -20.45
CA GLY A 308 1.65 41.45 -19.93
C GLY A 308 2.17 41.29 -18.51
N THR A 309 1.96 40.16 -17.85
CA THR A 309 2.48 39.87 -16.52
C THR A 309 3.57 38.79 -16.57
N LYS A 310 4.34 38.64 -15.48
CA LYS A 310 5.28 37.52 -15.30
C LYS A 310 4.59 36.15 -15.23
N TRP A 311 3.27 36.11 -15.11
CA TRP A 311 2.45 34.92 -14.99
C TRP A 311 1.71 34.61 -16.31
N VAL A 312 2.17 35.17 -17.42
CA VAL A 312 1.57 34.87 -18.74
C VAL A 312 1.61 33.37 -19.01
N HIS A 313 0.47 32.81 -19.42
CA HIS A 313 0.33 31.39 -19.67
C HIS A 313 -0.64 31.15 -20.83
N SER A 314 -0.24 30.27 -21.75
CA SER A 314 -1.07 29.87 -22.89
C SER A 314 -1.68 28.50 -22.62
N ILE A 315 -3.00 28.43 -22.64
CA ILE A 315 -3.75 27.18 -22.52
C ILE A 315 -4.25 26.79 -23.93
N THR A 316 -4.15 25.51 -24.22
CA THR A 316 -4.64 24.91 -25.48
C THR A 316 -5.47 23.68 -25.16
N ASP A 317 -6.42 23.35 -26.00
CA ASP A 317 -7.08 22.06 -25.98
C ASP A 317 -6.19 20.97 -26.57
N ALA A 318 -6.55 19.70 -26.37
CA ALA A 318 -5.74 18.55 -26.78
C ALA A 318 -5.68 18.39 -28.31
N TYR A 319 -6.69 18.87 -29.02
CA TYR A 319 -6.73 18.89 -30.48
C TYR A 319 -6.93 20.30 -30.99
N PRO A 320 -6.36 20.63 -32.17
CA PRO A 320 -6.49 21.96 -32.75
C PRO A 320 -7.92 22.20 -33.26
N HIS A 321 -8.52 23.30 -32.83
CA HIS A 321 -9.80 23.79 -33.38
C HIS A 321 -9.86 25.32 -33.33
N GLY A 322 -10.79 25.91 -34.07
CA GLY A 322 -11.06 27.35 -34.01
C GLY A 322 -11.94 27.73 -32.81
N LEU A 323 -12.69 28.83 -32.95
CA LEU A 323 -13.76 29.15 -32.02
C LEU A 323 -14.95 28.22 -32.25
N GLU A 324 -15.33 27.45 -31.26
CA GLU A 324 -16.37 26.44 -31.35
C GLU A 324 -17.41 26.62 -30.24
N ALA A 325 -18.69 26.48 -30.56
CA ALA A 325 -19.77 26.44 -29.59
C ALA A 325 -19.87 25.05 -28.99
N MET A 326 -19.51 24.91 -27.72
CA MET A 326 -19.50 23.63 -26.97
C MET A 326 -20.49 23.65 -25.81
N THR A 327 -21.32 22.61 -25.72
CA THR A 327 -22.13 22.39 -24.51
C THR A 327 -21.25 21.89 -23.37
N VAL A 328 -21.70 21.97 -22.09
CA VAL A 328 -21.03 21.37 -20.93
C VAL A 328 -20.76 19.88 -21.16
N ARG A 329 -21.73 19.16 -21.76
CA ARG A 329 -21.58 17.77 -22.20
C ARG A 329 -20.40 17.58 -23.15
N LYS A 330 -20.35 18.35 -24.24
CA LYS A 330 -19.28 18.28 -25.25
C LYS A 330 -17.91 18.61 -24.64
N ILE A 331 -17.83 19.63 -23.79
CA ILE A 331 -16.60 20.03 -23.10
C ILE A 331 -16.01 18.86 -22.29
N LEU A 332 -16.85 18.09 -21.58
CA LEU A 332 -16.39 16.95 -20.79
C LEU A 332 -16.03 15.75 -21.67
N VAL A 333 -16.82 15.46 -22.71
CA VAL A 333 -16.61 14.35 -23.67
C VAL A 333 -15.30 14.52 -24.44
N ASP A 334 -15.07 15.71 -24.98
CA ASP A 334 -13.85 16.03 -25.73
C ASP A 334 -12.68 16.42 -24.83
N SER A 335 -12.95 16.51 -23.51
CA SER A 335 -11.95 16.88 -22.51
C SER A 335 -11.30 18.25 -22.76
N SER A 336 -12.11 19.28 -23.20
CA SER A 336 -11.61 20.63 -23.44
C SER A 336 -11.09 21.29 -22.16
N ASN A 337 -9.84 21.78 -22.19
CA ASN A 337 -9.23 22.54 -21.09
C ASN A 337 -9.88 23.92 -20.97
N LEU A 338 -10.00 24.61 -22.11
CA LEU A 338 -10.52 25.97 -22.16
C LEU A 338 -12.01 26.01 -21.85
N GLY A 339 -12.79 25.05 -22.35
CA GLY A 339 -14.19 24.91 -21.98
C GLY A 339 -14.38 24.69 -20.48
N THR A 340 -13.53 23.84 -19.87
CA THR A 340 -13.58 23.61 -18.42
C THR A 340 -13.19 24.85 -17.61
N VAL A 341 -12.19 25.62 -18.08
CA VAL A 341 -11.84 26.91 -17.44
C VAL A 341 -13.04 27.86 -17.49
N GLN A 342 -13.75 27.97 -18.63
CA GLN A 342 -14.93 28.82 -18.74
C GLN A 342 -16.07 28.35 -17.81
N ILE A 343 -16.31 27.03 -17.70
CA ILE A 343 -17.27 26.48 -16.73
C ILE A 343 -16.86 26.83 -15.30
N ALA A 344 -15.62 26.61 -14.93
CA ALA A 344 -15.11 26.90 -13.58
C ALA A 344 -15.16 28.39 -13.25
N GLN A 345 -15.07 29.28 -14.23
CA GLN A 345 -15.20 30.73 -14.04
C GLN A 345 -16.64 31.20 -13.80
N THR A 346 -17.66 30.33 -13.96
CA THR A 346 -19.05 30.65 -13.58
C THR A 346 -19.28 30.64 -12.07
N ILE A 347 -18.36 30.06 -11.30
CA ILE A 347 -18.35 30.07 -9.83
C ILE A 347 -17.11 30.83 -9.33
N PRO A 348 -17.15 31.38 -8.11
CA PRO A 348 -15.95 31.95 -7.49
C PRO A 348 -14.82 30.90 -7.38
N ALA A 349 -13.57 31.30 -7.65
CA ALA A 349 -12.45 30.39 -7.58
C ALA A 349 -12.20 29.83 -6.17
N GLU A 350 -12.62 30.52 -5.14
CA GLU A 350 -12.60 30.05 -3.75
C GLU A 350 -13.62 28.93 -3.54
N THR A 351 -14.81 29.05 -4.12
CA THR A 351 -15.82 27.97 -4.09
C THR A 351 -15.29 26.69 -4.72
N LEU A 352 -14.65 26.76 -5.89
CA LEU A 352 -14.03 25.58 -6.50
C LEU A 352 -12.96 24.98 -5.58
N HIS A 353 -12.14 25.82 -4.96
CA HIS A 353 -11.10 25.37 -4.02
C HIS A 353 -11.71 24.66 -2.79
N ASP A 354 -12.84 25.15 -2.28
CA ASP A 354 -13.53 24.50 -1.16
C ASP A 354 -14.14 23.16 -1.58
N TYR A 355 -14.72 23.06 -2.78
CA TYR A 355 -15.15 21.77 -3.34
C TYR A 355 -13.99 20.76 -3.42
N LEU A 356 -12.79 21.20 -3.83
CA LEU A 356 -11.62 20.29 -3.86
C LEU A 356 -11.28 19.73 -2.48
N LYS A 357 -11.45 20.51 -1.41
CA LYS A 357 -11.28 20.01 -0.03
C LYS A 357 -12.37 18.99 0.33
N GLU A 358 -13.62 19.31 0.00
CA GLU A 358 -14.75 18.39 0.26
C GLU A 358 -14.60 17.07 -0.55
N TYR A 359 -13.94 17.09 -1.70
CA TYR A 359 -13.56 15.89 -2.45
C TYR A 359 -12.37 15.13 -1.82
N GLY A 360 -11.79 15.62 -0.70
CA GLY A 360 -10.74 14.97 0.06
C GLY A 360 -9.31 15.35 -0.34
N PHE A 361 -9.11 16.37 -1.21
CA PHE A 361 -7.76 16.78 -1.60
C PHE A 361 -7.10 17.64 -0.52
N GLY A 362 -5.79 17.45 -0.34
CA GLY A 362 -4.98 18.16 0.66
C GLY A 362 -5.00 17.52 2.05
N THR A 363 -5.79 16.46 2.27
CA THR A 363 -5.87 15.68 3.51
C THR A 363 -5.62 14.20 3.24
N LYS A 364 -5.25 13.42 4.26
CA LYS A 364 -5.22 11.96 4.16
C LYS A 364 -6.63 11.40 3.99
N THR A 365 -6.74 10.20 3.42
CA THR A 365 -8.04 9.56 3.14
C THR A 365 -8.59 8.73 4.29
N ASP A 366 -7.88 8.66 5.41
CA ASP A 366 -8.17 7.81 6.58
C ASP A 366 -8.10 6.29 6.30
N VAL A 367 -7.39 5.90 5.23
CA VAL A 367 -7.13 4.49 4.92
C VAL A 367 -6.16 3.83 5.91
N ASP A 368 -5.53 4.64 6.74
CA ASP A 368 -4.59 4.22 7.78
C ASP A 368 -3.38 3.45 7.23
N TYR A 369 -2.84 3.90 6.10
CA TYR A 369 -1.67 3.30 5.49
C TYR A 369 -0.40 4.10 5.83
N PRO A 370 0.73 3.44 6.23
CA PRO A 370 1.98 4.12 6.58
C PRO A 370 2.51 4.94 5.43
N GLY A 371 2.90 6.19 5.71
CA GLY A 371 3.43 7.07 4.68
C GLY A 371 2.40 7.62 3.70
N GLU A 372 1.09 7.42 3.92
CA GLU A 372 0.04 7.97 3.06
C GLU A 372 0.27 9.46 2.80
N SER A 373 0.26 9.83 1.51
CA SER A 373 0.40 11.20 1.05
C SER A 373 -0.93 11.95 1.17
N LYS A 374 -0.89 13.11 1.82
CA LYS A 374 -2.03 14.04 1.79
C LYS A 374 -2.15 14.83 0.49
N GLY A 375 -1.24 14.60 -0.48
CA GLY A 375 -1.14 15.44 -1.66
C GLY A 375 -0.69 16.87 -1.34
N LEU A 376 -0.91 17.76 -2.28
CA LEU A 376 -0.63 19.18 -2.12
C LEU A 376 -1.84 19.99 -2.62
N LEU A 377 -2.57 20.60 -1.73
CA LEU A 377 -3.55 21.63 -2.04
C LEU A 377 -3.19 22.87 -1.21
N LYS A 378 -2.64 23.89 -1.88
CA LYS A 378 -2.31 25.17 -1.21
C LYS A 378 -3.59 25.83 -0.72
N SER A 379 -3.52 26.63 0.34
CA SER A 379 -4.64 27.47 0.72
C SER A 379 -5.00 28.45 -0.40
N PHE A 380 -6.26 28.83 -0.53
CA PHE A 380 -6.73 29.71 -1.60
C PHE A 380 -5.92 31.02 -1.69
N ASN A 381 -5.55 31.58 -0.53
CA ASN A 381 -4.78 32.83 -0.45
C ASN A 381 -3.32 32.69 -0.89
N GLU A 382 -2.79 31.47 -0.96
CA GLU A 382 -1.43 31.18 -1.45
C GLU A 382 -1.38 30.94 -2.96
N LEU A 383 -2.52 30.73 -3.63
CA LEU A 383 -2.58 30.54 -5.08
C LEU A 383 -2.13 31.82 -5.80
N ARG A 384 -1.17 31.69 -6.71
CA ARG A 384 -0.57 32.79 -7.45
C ARG A 384 -0.70 32.60 -8.96
N GLY A 385 -0.77 33.72 -9.66
CA GLY A 385 -0.70 33.77 -11.11
C GLY A 385 -1.80 32.92 -11.78
N THR A 386 -1.38 31.91 -12.53
CA THR A 386 -2.26 31.02 -13.28
C THR A 386 -2.83 29.85 -12.46
N GLU A 387 -2.34 29.59 -11.25
CA GLU A 387 -2.78 28.46 -10.41
C GLU A 387 -4.31 28.48 -10.20
N LYS A 388 -4.93 29.66 -10.02
CA LYS A 388 -6.39 29.82 -9.89
C LYS A 388 -7.19 29.40 -11.13
N ILE A 389 -6.52 29.33 -12.28
CA ILE A 389 -7.11 28.95 -13.57
C ILE A 389 -6.81 27.48 -13.87
N THR A 390 -5.54 27.08 -13.68
CA THR A 390 -5.08 25.73 -14.05
C THR A 390 -5.62 24.65 -13.12
N THR A 391 -5.99 25.00 -11.89
CA THR A 391 -6.67 24.13 -10.93
C THR A 391 -7.95 23.53 -11.52
N ALA A 392 -8.67 24.28 -12.36
CA ALA A 392 -9.90 23.81 -12.99
C ALA A 392 -9.74 22.53 -13.83
N TYR A 393 -8.56 22.31 -14.42
CA TYR A 393 -8.29 21.14 -15.26
C TYR A 393 -7.10 20.30 -14.77
N GLY A 394 -6.75 20.43 -13.47
CA GLY A 394 -5.91 19.48 -12.75
C GLY A 394 -4.43 19.79 -12.68
N TYR A 395 -4.04 21.07 -12.71
CA TYR A 395 -2.68 21.53 -12.48
C TYR A 395 -2.63 22.51 -11.30
N GLY A 396 -1.47 22.56 -10.63
CA GLY A 396 -1.28 23.43 -9.47
C GLY A 396 -1.68 22.84 -8.13
N TYR A 397 -2.19 21.60 -8.13
CA TYR A 397 -2.33 20.75 -6.96
C TYR A 397 -1.96 19.31 -7.28
N SER A 398 -1.65 18.50 -6.28
CA SER A 398 -1.35 17.08 -6.48
C SER A 398 -2.18 16.21 -5.53
N ALA A 399 -2.49 15.01 -5.99
CA ALA A 399 -3.28 14.03 -5.26
C ALA A 399 -2.69 12.63 -5.42
N SER A 400 -2.84 11.79 -4.39
CA SER A 400 -2.55 10.37 -4.48
C SER A 400 -3.63 9.64 -5.30
N ALA A 401 -3.32 8.42 -5.73
CA ALA A 401 -4.32 7.58 -6.39
C ALA A 401 -5.51 7.27 -5.48
N LEU A 402 -5.27 7.13 -4.17
CA LEU A 402 -6.35 6.97 -3.16
C LEU A 402 -7.26 8.19 -3.10
N GLN A 403 -6.72 9.40 -3.07
CA GLN A 403 -7.52 10.61 -3.08
C GLN A 403 -8.33 10.75 -4.38
N LEU A 404 -7.72 10.41 -5.53
CA LEU A 404 -8.40 10.51 -6.83
C LEU A 404 -9.56 9.52 -6.95
N ILE A 405 -9.39 8.26 -6.52
CA ILE A 405 -10.48 7.30 -6.57
C ILE A 405 -11.60 7.67 -5.60
N ALA A 406 -11.28 8.10 -4.38
CA ALA A 406 -12.26 8.54 -3.39
C ALA A 406 -13.04 9.77 -3.88
N GLY A 407 -12.34 10.76 -4.46
CA GLY A 407 -12.98 11.96 -5.01
C GLY A 407 -13.92 11.66 -6.19
N VAL A 408 -13.50 10.83 -7.15
CA VAL A 408 -14.39 10.46 -8.28
C VAL A 408 -15.53 9.56 -7.80
N ASN A 409 -15.31 8.74 -6.78
CA ASN A 409 -16.33 7.89 -6.19
C ASN A 409 -17.53 8.69 -5.61
N VAL A 410 -17.35 9.95 -5.26
CA VAL A 410 -18.46 10.84 -4.88
C VAL A 410 -19.57 10.84 -5.94
N VAL A 411 -19.18 10.86 -7.23
CA VAL A 411 -20.15 10.81 -8.34
C VAL A 411 -20.82 9.43 -8.42
N ALA A 412 -20.06 8.35 -8.22
CA ALA A 412 -20.59 7.00 -8.18
C ALA A 412 -21.54 6.78 -7.00
N ASN A 413 -21.22 7.34 -5.83
CA ASN A 413 -21.94 7.18 -4.58
C ASN A 413 -22.96 8.32 -4.32
N ASN A 414 -23.72 8.71 -5.33
CA ASN A 414 -24.83 9.68 -5.22
C ASN A 414 -24.47 11.01 -4.53
N GLY A 415 -23.24 11.48 -4.71
CA GLY A 415 -22.77 12.75 -4.16
C GLY A 415 -22.17 12.67 -2.77
N VAL A 416 -22.04 11.47 -2.22
CA VAL A 416 -21.49 11.22 -0.89
C VAL A 416 -20.05 10.73 -1.00
N TYR A 417 -19.12 11.44 -0.38
CA TYR A 417 -17.76 10.95 -0.13
C TYR A 417 -17.81 9.78 0.85
N VAL A 418 -17.04 8.76 0.59
CA VAL A 418 -16.79 7.66 1.51
C VAL A 418 -15.29 7.43 1.57
N ALA A 419 -14.72 7.40 2.78
CA ALA A 419 -13.29 7.18 2.98
C ALA A 419 -12.89 5.76 2.54
N PRO A 420 -11.82 5.58 1.77
CA PRO A 420 -11.28 4.27 1.47
C PRO A 420 -10.89 3.52 2.74
N ARG A 421 -11.06 2.21 2.79
CA ARG A 421 -10.60 1.38 3.91
C ARG A 421 -10.01 0.06 3.45
N LEU A 422 -9.01 -0.43 4.21
CA LEU A 422 -8.28 -1.67 3.96
C LEU A 422 -8.57 -2.75 5.00
N VAL A 423 -9.09 -2.38 6.18
CA VAL A 423 -9.36 -3.30 7.28
C VAL A 423 -10.85 -3.56 7.41
N ASN A 424 -11.23 -4.83 7.42
CA ASN A 424 -12.60 -5.27 7.65
C ASN A 424 -12.86 -5.55 9.12
N SER A 425 -11.95 -6.30 9.77
CA SER A 425 -12.10 -6.72 11.16
C SER A 425 -10.79 -7.23 11.73
N VAL A 426 -10.81 -7.51 13.04
CA VAL A 426 -9.74 -8.20 13.77
C VAL A 426 -10.34 -9.45 14.39
N ILE A 427 -9.65 -10.58 14.29
CA ILE A 427 -10.00 -11.80 15.02
C ILE A 427 -9.20 -11.80 16.31
N ASP A 428 -9.89 -11.72 17.44
CA ASP A 428 -9.27 -11.70 18.75
C ASP A 428 -8.74 -13.08 19.18
N LEU A 429 -8.06 -13.12 20.33
CA LEU A 429 -7.46 -14.36 20.88
C LEU A 429 -8.48 -15.45 21.22
N ASN A 430 -9.77 -15.14 21.27
CA ASN A 430 -10.85 -16.10 21.48
C ASN A 430 -11.47 -16.57 20.17
N GLY A 431 -10.93 -16.14 19.03
CA GLY A 431 -11.48 -16.42 17.70
C GLY A 431 -12.73 -15.61 17.37
N ILE A 432 -13.01 -14.52 18.09
CA ILE A 432 -14.16 -13.67 17.88
C ILE A 432 -13.80 -12.59 16.88
N ASN A 433 -14.60 -12.46 15.83
CA ASN A 433 -14.43 -11.43 14.82
C ASN A 433 -14.98 -10.08 15.33
N GLN A 434 -14.09 -9.08 15.44
CA GLN A 434 -14.37 -7.73 15.89
C GLN A 434 -14.39 -6.79 14.66
N PRO A 435 -15.58 -6.39 14.16
CA PRO A 435 -15.66 -5.52 12.99
C PRO A 435 -14.97 -4.17 13.21
N SER A 436 -14.31 -3.67 12.17
CA SER A 436 -13.75 -2.31 12.19
C SER A 436 -14.86 -1.24 12.08
N THR A 437 -14.53 -0.01 12.46
CA THR A 437 -15.43 1.12 12.30
C THR A 437 -15.76 1.34 10.81
N PRO A 438 -17.03 1.57 10.44
CA PRO A 438 -17.40 1.95 9.08
C PRO A 438 -16.64 3.20 8.60
N SER A 439 -16.43 3.29 7.29
CA SER A 439 -15.78 4.44 6.67
C SER A 439 -16.49 5.76 7.00
N ALA A 440 -15.73 6.82 7.22
CA ALA A 440 -16.29 8.17 7.37
C ALA A 440 -16.95 8.63 6.06
N THR A 441 -18.06 9.34 6.18
CA THR A 441 -18.84 9.84 5.04
C THR A 441 -19.28 11.28 5.24
N HIS A 442 -19.38 12.04 4.12
CA HIS A 442 -20.02 13.35 4.09
C HIS A 442 -20.57 13.65 2.70
N THR A 443 -21.55 14.54 2.60
CA THR A 443 -22.14 14.93 1.31
C THR A 443 -21.32 16.05 0.68
N VAL A 444 -20.95 15.88 -0.59
CA VAL A 444 -20.17 16.86 -1.39
C VAL A 444 -21.04 17.55 -2.41
N ILE A 445 -21.84 16.78 -3.17
CA ILE A 445 -22.76 17.30 -4.19
C ILE A 445 -24.14 16.66 -4.03
N LYS A 446 -25.14 17.29 -4.62
CA LYS A 446 -26.51 16.78 -4.60
C LYS A 446 -26.65 15.49 -5.41
N PRO A 447 -27.54 14.55 -5.00
CA PRO A 447 -27.73 13.28 -5.73
C PRO A 447 -28.12 13.45 -7.20
N GLU A 448 -28.92 14.46 -7.54
CA GLU A 448 -29.30 14.77 -8.91
C GLU A 448 -28.11 15.26 -9.76
N VAL A 449 -27.18 15.99 -9.15
CA VAL A 449 -25.94 16.41 -9.82
C VAL A 449 -25.04 15.19 -10.05
N ALA A 450 -24.92 14.30 -9.05
CA ALA A 450 -24.18 13.05 -9.20
C ALA A 450 -24.78 12.18 -10.33
N ALA A 451 -26.10 12.06 -10.44
CA ALA A 451 -26.78 11.35 -11.51
C ALA A 451 -26.50 11.99 -12.89
N THR A 452 -26.53 13.31 -12.96
CA THR A 452 -26.16 14.06 -14.19
C THR A 452 -24.71 13.81 -14.56
N MET A 453 -23.79 13.87 -13.61
CA MET A 453 -22.37 13.60 -13.86
C MET A 453 -22.12 12.15 -14.30
N ARG A 454 -22.83 11.15 -13.75
CA ARG A 454 -22.75 9.76 -14.22
C ARG A 454 -23.11 9.66 -15.72
N SER A 455 -24.18 10.33 -16.14
CA SER A 455 -24.57 10.39 -17.56
C SER A 455 -23.49 11.04 -18.43
N LEU A 456 -22.96 12.20 -18.01
CA LEU A 456 -21.90 12.91 -18.74
C LEU A 456 -20.62 12.06 -18.85
N MET A 457 -20.22 11.38 -17.76
CA MET A 457 -19.05 10.52 -17.73
C MET A 457 -19.25 9.21 -18.52
N SER A 458 -20.50 8.74 -18.66
CA SER A 458 -20.83 7.63 -19.57
C SER A 458 -20.63 8.06 -21.03
N ASP A 459 -21.01 9.27 -21.39
CA ASP A 459 -20.76 9.80 -22.75
C ASP A 459 -19.26 9.95 -23.06
N VAL A 460 -18.42 10.23 -22.07
CA VAL A 460 -16.95 10.23 -22.25
C VAL A 460 -16.45 8.84 -22.66
N VAL A 461 -17.02 7.78 -22.11
CA VAL A 461 -16.68 6.38 -22.46
C VAL A 461 -17.31 6.01 -23.82
N CYS A 462 -18.57 6.38 -24.02
CA CYS A 462 -19.27 5.99 -25.23
C CYS A 462 -18.79 6.72 -26.50
N PHE A 463 -18.49 8.01 -26.39
CA PHE A 463 -18.28 8.90 -27.54
C PHE A 463 -17.01 9.74 -27.47
N GLY A 464 -16.29 9.71 -26.34
CA GLY A 464 -15.16 10.59 -26.09
C GLY A 464 -13.83 9.88 -25.97
N THR A 465 -12.96 10.48 -25.16
CA THR A 465 -11.55 10.10 -24.99
C THR A 465 -11.33 8.75 -24.32
N ALA A 466 -12.38 8.11 -23.77
CA ALA A 466 -12.28 6.86 -23.00
C ALA A 466 -12.90 5.65 -23.71
N SER A 467 -13.00 5.66 -25.03
CA SER A 467 -13.69 4.61 -25.80
C SER A 467 -13.14 3.18 -25.59
N LEU A 468 -11.89 3.04 -25.18
CA LEU A 468 -11.27 1.75 -24.85
C LEU A 468 -11.60 1.23 -23.42
N ALA A 469 -12.33 2.01 -22.62
CA ALA A 469 -12.88 1.55 -21.34
C ALA A 469 -14.24 0.85 -21.48
N LYS A 470 -14.80 0.73 -22.69
CA LYS A 470 -16.07 0.04 -22.91
C LYS A 470 -16.01 -1.42 -22.49
N VAL A 471 -17.07 -1.86 -21.84
CA VAL A 471 -17.27 -3.25 -21.43
C VAL A 471 -18.51 -3.79 -22.14
N PRO A 472 -18.44 -4.91 -22.85
CA PRO A 472 -19.58 -5.46 -23.56
C PRO A 472 -20.77 -5.74 -22.61
N GLY A 473 -21.96 -5.25 -22.97
CA GLY A 473 -23.19 -5.48 -22.21
C GLY A 473 -23.31 -4.71 -20.88
N MET A 474 -22.41 -3.73 -20.63
CA MET A 474 -22.41 -2.94 -19.41
C MET A 474 -22.17 -1.47 -19.74
N THR A 475 -22.93 -0.56 -19.14
CA THR A 475 -22.64 0.86 -19.21
C THR A 475 -21.55 1.22 -18.21
N VAL A 476 -20.51 1.88 -18.70
CA VAL A 476 -19.38 2.37 -17.89
C VAL A 476 -19.38 3.90 -17.95
N ALA A 477 -19.10 4.52 -16.81
CA ALA A 477 -18.85 5.96 -16.72
C ALA A 477 -17.42 6.20 -16.22
N GLY A 478 -16.73 7.19 -16.79
CA GLY A 478 -15.35 7.45 -16.38
C GLY A 478 -14.74 8.67 -17.06
N LYS A 479 -13.51 8.99 -16.64
CA LYS A 479 -12.73 10.11 -17.16
C LYS A 479 -11.26 9.74 -17.32
N THR A 480 -10.71 10.09 -18.48
CA THR A 480 -9.26 10.01 -18.74
C THR A 480 -8.52 11.18 -18.12
N GLY A 481 -7.31 10.91 -17.62
CA GLY A 481 -6.31 11.88 -17.24
C GLY A 481 -5.03 11.70 -18.03
N THR A 482 -4.39 12.79 -18.37
CA THR A 482 -3.03 12.79 -18.88
C THR A 482 -2.36 14.03 -18.31
N GLY A 483 -1.62 13.84 -17.23
CA GLY A 483 -0.85 14.87 -16.55
C GLY A 483 0.61 14.81 -16.99
N TYR A 484 1.25 15.97 -17.13
CA TYR A 484 2.70 16.01 -17.22
C TYR A 484 3.31 15.69 -15.87
N LYS A 485 4.34 14.88 -15.86
CA LYS A 485 5.08 14.57 -14.63
C LYS A 485 6.14 15.64 -14.40
N ARG A 486 6.05 16.31 -13.26
CA ARG A 486 7.05 17.26 -12.82
C ARG A 486 8.37 16.54 -12.55
N GLN A 487 9.45 17.05 -13.07
CA GLN A 487 10.80 16.53 -12.88
C GLN A 487 11.47 17.15 -11.64
N ASP A 488 12.57 16.56 -11.17
CA ASP A 488 13.33 17.04 -10.01
C ASP A 488 13.90 18.46 -10.22
N ASN A 489 14.15 18.84 -11.49
CA ASN A 489 14.55 20.20 -11.87
C ASN A 489 13.42 21.24 -11.78
N GLY A 490 12.23 20.83 -11.33
CA GLY A 490 11.05 21.69 -11.17
C GLY A 490 10.30 22.02 -12.46
N THR A 491 10.71 21.46 -13.60
CA THR A 491 10.03 21.61 -14.90
C THR A 491 9.24 20.36 -15.27
N TYR A 492 8.54 20.38 -16.42
CA TYR A 492 7.86 19.22 -17.00
C TYR A 492 8.66 18.59 -18.16
N ILE A 493 9.91 19.02 -18.35
CA ILE A 493 10.80 18.60 -19.43
C ILE A 493 11.98 17.86 -18.82
N LYS A 494 12.26 16.64 -19.30
CA LYS A 494 13.44 15.87 -18.95
C LYS A 494 14.71 16.49 -19.58
N ASP A 495 15.87 16.09 -19.10
CA ASP A 495 17.15 16.59 -19.61
C ASP A 495 17.38 16.25 -21.09
N ASP A 496 16.73 15.19 -21.61
CA ASP A 496 16.74 14.81 -23.02
C ASP A 496 15.75 15.60 -23.90
N GLY A 497 15.01 16.55 -23.30
CA GLY A 497 13.99 17.36 -23.98
C GLY A 497 12.62 16.67 -24.12
N SER A 498 12.48 15.41 -23.70
CA SER A 498 11.20 14.69 -23.70
C SER A 498 10.32 15.09 -22.51
N ARG A 499 9.06 14.65 -22.53
CA ARG A 499 8.13 14.83 -21.41
C ARG A 499 7.69 13.48 -20.87
N ALA A 500 7.67 13.36 -19.55
CA ALA A 500 7.07 12.24 -18.86
C ALA A 500 5.58 12.51 -18.58
N TYR A 501 4.80 11.44 -18.57
CA TYR A 501 3.35 11.50 -18.36
C TYR A 501 2.92 10.59 -17.22
N PHE A 502 1.89 11.01 -16.51
CA PHE A 502 0.98 10.11 -15.82
C PHE A 502 -0.26 9.94 -16.70
N ALA A 503 -0.47 8.71 -17.16
CA ALA A 503 -1.62 8.34 -17.97
C ALA A 503 -2.64 7.61 -17.09
N SER A 504 -3.79 8.24 -16.81
CA SER A 504 -4.76 7.69 -15.86
C SER A 504 -6.14 7.55 -16.47
N PHE A 505 -6.91 6.61 -15.94
CA PHE A 505 -8.34 6.50 -16.12
C PHE A 505 -8.98 6.15 -14.78
N VAL A 506 -10.07 6.83 -14.46
CA VAL A 506 -10.89 6.50 -13.32
C VAL A 506 -12.35 6.44 -13.77
N GLY A 507 -13.04 5.39 -13.37
CA GLY A 507 -14.41 5.17 -13.75
C GLY A 507 -15.09 4.17 -12.83
N PHE A 508 -16.37 3.95 -13.08
CA PHE A 508 -17.19 3.05 -12.28
C PHE A 508 -18.20 2.29 -13.15
N LEU A 509 -18.65 1.17 -12.62
CA LEU A 509 -19.60 0.27 -13.27
C LEU A 509 -20.53 -0.41 -12.25
N PRO A 510 -21.80 -0.75 -12.64
CA PRO A 510 -22.55 -0.18 -13.78
C PRO A 510 -22.74 1.33 -13.62
N ALA A 511 -22.85 2.11 -14.71
CA ALA A 511 -22.94 3.57 -14.62
C ALA A 511 -24.24 4.06 -13.93
N GLU A 512 -25.34 3.32 -14.10
CA GLU A 512 -26.66 3.66 -13.54
C GLU A 512 -26.74 3.44 -12.03
N ASN A 513 -26.12 2.34 -11.55
CA ASN A 513 -26.07 1.97 -10.14
C ASN A 513 -24.66 1.45 -9.81
N PRO A 514 -23.70 2.35 -9.62
CA PRO A 514 -22.31 1.99 -9.45
C PRO A 514 -22.08 1.09 -8.25
N ARG A 515 -21.39 -0.02 -8.49
CA ARG A 515 -20.96 -0.94 -7.45
C ARG A 515 -19.48 -0.82 -7.17
N PHE A 516 -18.67 -0.65 -8.21
CA PHE A 516 -17.23 -0.48 -8.09
C PHE A 516 -16.73 0.73 -8.82
N THR A 517 -15.87 1.48 -8.16
CA THR A 517 -15.03 2.51 -8.75
C THR A 517 -13.63 1.93 -8.92
N VAL A 518 -13.05 2.10 -10.11
CA VAL A 518 -11.72 1.60 -10.45
C VAL A 518 -10.86 2.73 -10.98
N LEU A 519 -9.67 2.86 -10.44
CA LEU A 519 -8.64 3.79 -10.91
C LEU A 519 -7.47 3.00 -11.46
N VAL A 520 -6.96 3.42 -12.61
CA VAL A 520 -5.70 2.96 -13.19
C VAL A 520 -4.84 4.18 -13.49
N SER A 521 -3.60 4.18 -13.01
CA SER A 521 -2.61 5.22 -13.28
C SER A 521 -1.30 4.59 -13.72
N ILE A 522 -0.85 4.91 -14.94
CA ILE A 522 0.39 4.41 -15.54
C ILE A 522 1.44 5.51 -15.48
N ASP A 523 2.54 5.22 -14.81
CA ASP A 523 3.67 6.12 -14.61
C ASP A 523 4.68 5.97 -15.76
N GLU A 524 4.93 7.05 -16.45
CA GLU A 524 5.91 7.18 -17.53
C GLU A 524 5.81 6.04 -18.58
N PRO A 525 4.69 5.89 -19.29
CA PRO A 525 4.68 5.06 -20.49
C PRO A 525 5.69 5.62 -21.49
N ASP A 526 6.23 4.75 -22.36
CA ASP A 526 7.20 5.15 -23.38
C ASP A 526 6.70 6.40 -24.14
N PRO A 527 7.41 7.52 -24.11
CA PRO A 527 7.00 8.76 -24.78
C PRO A 527 6.91 8.64 -26.31
N ALA A 528 7.60 7.66 -26.90
CA ALA A 528 7.51 7.36 -28.33
C ALA A 528 6.26 6.54 -28.69
N SER A 529 5.62 5.89 -27.70
CA SER A 529 4.40 5.12 -27.94
C SER A 529 3.22 6.01 -28.28
N ARG A 530 2.41 5.58 -29.26
CA ARG A 530 1.10 6.19 -29.54
C ARG A 530 0.13 5.99 -28.38
N ASP A 531 0.32 4.92 -27.59
CA ASP A 531 -0.53 4.50 -26.46
C ASP A 531 -0.08 5.12 -25.13
N ARG A 532 0.45 6.34 -25.12
CA ARG A 532 0.97 6.99 -23.91
C ARG A 532 -0.07 7.83 -23.13
N PHE A 533 -1.29 7.92 -23.63
CA PHE A 533 -2.35 8.75 -23.03
C PHE A 533 -3.32 7.92 -22.20
N GLY A 534 -4.03 8.55 -21.26
CA GLY A 534 -4.96 7.85 -20.37
C GLY A 534 -6.00 6.99 -21.10
N GLY A 535 -6.52 7.47 -22.24
CA GLY A 535 -7.49 6.74 -23.06
C GLY A 535 -6.94 5.49 -23.76
N THR A 536 -5.64 5.45 -24.05
CA THR A 536 -5.01 4.32 -24.76
C THR A 536 -4.13 3.45 -23.85
N ALA A 537 -3.58 4.03 -22.77
CA ALA A 537 -2.74 3.32 -21.81
C ALA A 537 -3.57 2.70 -20.67
N ALA A 538 -4.40 3.51 -19.99
CA ALA A 538 -5.09 3.13 -18.76
C ALA A 538 -6.52 2.59 -18.99
N ALA A 539 -7.27 3.15 -19.93
CA ALA A 539 -8.65 2.73 -20.18
C ALA A 539 -8.80 1.24 -20.57
N PRO A 540 -7.91 0.62 -21.36
CA PRO A 540 -7.97 -0.83 -21.63
C PRO A 540 -7.75 -1.68 -20.37
N VAL A 541 -6.89 -1.23 -19.46
CA VAL A 541 -6.66 -1.92 -18.17
C VAL A 541 -7.92 -1.90 -17.32
N PHE A 542 -8.59 -0.74 -17.26
CA PHE A 542 -9.89 -0.63 -16.59
C PHE A 542 -10.91 -1.62 -17.19
N ALA A 543 -11.03 -1.71 -18.50
CA ALA A 543 -11.98 -2.62 -19.16
C ALA A 543 -11.71 -4.09 -18.79
N ASN A 544 -10.44 -4.50 -18.75
CA ASN A 544 -10.04 -5.85 -18.33
C ASN A 544 -10.34 -6.11 -16.85
N ILE A 545 -10.04 -5.15 -15.96
CA ILE A 545 -10.36 -5.24 -14.53
C ILE A 545 -11.89 -5.31 -14.33
N ALA A 546 -12.65 -4.48 -15.04
CA ALA A 546 -14.11 -4.51 -15.01
C ALA A 546 -14.66 -5.89 -15.39
N GLN A 547 -14.07 -6.55 -16.41
CA GLN A 547 -14.47 -7.90 -16.79
C GLN A 547 -14.17 -8.93 -15.70
N VAL A 548 -13.04 -8.79 -14.99
CA VAL A 548 -12.74 -9.62 -13.80
C VAL A 548 -13.82 -9.44 -12.73
N LEU A 549 -14.15 -8.18 -12.40
CA LEU A 549 -15.17 -7.88 -11.38
C LEU A 549 -16.55 -8.45 -11.74
N ILE A 550 -16.93 -8.35 -13.01
CA ILE A 550 -18.20 -8.90 -13.52
C ILE A 550 -18.22 -10.41 -13.31
N ASN A 551 -17.14 -11.11 -13.65
CA ASN A 551 -17.06 -12.55 -13.58
C ASN A 551 -16.95 -13.08 -12.14
N GLU A 552 -16.11 -12.47 -11.31
CA GLU A 552 -15.84 -12.94 -9.93
C GLU A 552 -16.99 -12.61 -8.97
N LEU A 553 -17.71 -11.49 -9.21
CA LEU A 553 -18.71 -10.98 -8.28
C LEU A 553 -20.14 -11.03 -8.82
N ASP A 554 -20.35 -11.71 -9.96
CA ASP A 554 -21.67 -11.84 -10.65
C ASP A 554 -22.37 -10.49 -10.80
N ILE A 555 -21.62 -9.44 -11.25
CA ILE A 555 -22.20 -8.12 -11.46
C ILE A 555 -23.06 -8.18 -12.71
N ARG A 556 -24.36 -8.00 -12.52
CA ARG A 556 -25.32 -8.01 -13.62
C ARG A 556 -25.64 -6.60 -14.06
N PRO A 557 -25.76 -6.36 -15.38
CA PRO A 557 -26.27 -5.09 -15.86
C PRO A 557 -27.72 -4.89 -15.37
N ALA A 558 -28.12 -3.65 -15.19
CA ALA A 558 -29.53 -3.35 -14.97
C ALA A 558 -30.36 -3.84 -16.17
N ALA A 559 -31.63 -4.23 -15.95
CA ALA A 559 -32.49 -4.70 -17.04
C ALA A 559 -32.67 -3.66 -18.17
N THR A 560 -32.38 -2.40 -17.88
CA THR A 560 -32.40 -1.26 -18.81
C THR A 560 -31.02 -0.92 -19.39
N ASP A 561 -29.97 -1.60 -18.92
CA ASP A 561 -28.61 -1.35 -19.42
C ASP A 561 -28.44 -1.95 -20.81
N MET A 562 -28.35 -1.08 -21.81
CA MET A 562 -28.11 -1.46 -23.20
C MET A 562 -26.67 -1.19 -23.64
N GLY A 563 -25.78 -0.85 -22.70
CA GLY A 563 -24.44 -0.37 -23.00
C GLY A 563 -24.45 1.02 -23.67
N CYS A 564 -23.41 1.33 -24.42
CA CYS A 564 -23.34 2.61 -25.12
C CYS A 564 -24.41 2.72 -26.20
N PRO A 565 -25.09 3.90 -26.33
CA PRO A 565 -25.97 4.18 -27.45
C PRO A 565 -25.26 3.98 -28.80
N LYS A 566 -25.99 3.46 -29.79
CA LYS A 566 -25.42 3.21 -31.13
C LYS A 566 -25.09 4.50 -31.87
N GLU A 567 -25.89 5.52 -31.65
CA GLU A 567 -25.76 6.81 -32.36
C GLU A 567 -25.16 7.85 -31.42
N ARG A 568 -24.15 8.59 -31.93
CA ARG A 568 -23.57 9.74 -31.25
C ARG A 568 -24.62 10.87 -31.20
N PRO A 569 -24.91 11.46 -30.03
CA PRO A 569 -25.81 12.61 -29.94
C PRO A 569 -25.36 13.74 -30.85
N ALA A 570 -26.31 14.34 -31.60
CA ALA A 570 -26.01 15.40 -32.59
C ALA A 570 -25.31 16.61 -31.97
N GLU A 571 -25.61 16.91 -30.71
CA GLU A 571 -25.00 17.99 -29.92
C GLU A 571 -23.49 17.79 -29.63
N LEU A 572 -22.98 16.58 -29.79
CA LEU A 572 -21.56 16.29 -29.65
C LEU A 572 -20.77 16.54 -30.94
N GLY A 573 -21.44 16.78 -32.06
CA GLY A 573 -20.78 16.98 -33.37
C GLY A 573 -20.00 15.75 -33.84
N ALA A 574 -19.08 15.96 -34.79
CA ALA A 574 -18.20 14.89 -35.27
C ALA A 574 -17.22 14.43 -34.17
N ALA A 575 -16.80 13.16 -34.22
CA ALA A 575 -15.72 12.66 -33.38
C ALA A 575 -14.38 13.23 -33.91
N HIS A 576 -13.50 13.57 -32.98
CA HIS A 576 -12.13 14.05 -33.26
C HIS A 576 -11.13 12.91 -33.30
#